data_8f9b6cbd6608617ead765db3ff8849b6
#
_entry.id   8f9b6cbd6608617ead765db3ff8849b6
#
_cell.length_a   1.000
_cell.length_b   1.000
_cell.length_c   1.000
_cell.angle_alpha   90.00
_cell.angle_beta   90.00
_cell.angle_gamma   90.00
#
_symmetry.space_group_name_H-M   'P 1'
#
loop_
_entity.id
_entity.type
_entity.pdbx_description
1 polymer ?
#
loop_
_entity_poly.entity_id
_entity_poly.type
_entity_poly.pdbx_seq_one_letter_code
_entity_poly.pdbx_strand_id
1 'polypeptide(L)'
;MDHFIKHCRIYWFAFSILFSNILISEEPNDDHQFIAQEIKSIANDFISFRPMRGFSYQNITLEEAYFWQGEMAKYLGEKMGEVVGYKTGGHNVGPSFPTFPPEGIRGLILEGMILKSDSSVKIDSTVKGFLEADFAFRVRDKSINSAQSDYEILKGLDAIIPFAEIPDPYYETGTRSIYGTVVSNMGSRFSFVGDPVLLNDDIDWLIKLNNFSFAVHNENNELIQKGEISGWYEPIKVVRWLRDHLVSSNIELKAGDLLSLGNIGIIKQIHPNSPRGPAYKSDTFVLSYYGLSNEPASVTINLDRTD
;
A
#
# COMPACT_ATOMS: atom_id res chain seq x y z
N MET A 1 -31.32 77.92 -9.80
CA MET A 1 -32.26 77.11 -10.60
C MET A 1 -31.83 75.70 -10.39
N ASP A 2 -32.21 75.12 -9.35
CA ASP A 2 -33.43 74.37 -8.98
C ASP A 2 -33.42 72.94 -9.45
N HIS A 3 -33.28 72.10 -8.43
CA HIS A 3 -34.07 70.90 -8.14
C HIS A 3 -33.80 69.64 -9.02
N PHE A 4 -33.51 68.45 -8.53
CA PHE A 4 -34.28 67.65 -7.58
C PHE A 4 -33.46 66.51 -7.03
N ILE A 5 -33.34 66.40 -5.73
CA ILE A 5 -32.89 65.22 -5.00
C ILE A 5 -34.09 64.24 -4.93
N LYS A 6 -33.96 63.04 -5.46
CA LYS A 6 -34.86 61.98 -5.14
C LYS A 6 -34.13 60.89 -4.36
N HIS A 7 -34.56 60.73 -3.13
CA HIS A 7 -34.20 59.66 -2.21
C HIS A 7 -34.66 58.33 -2.77
N CYS A 8 -33.75 57.41 -2.95
CA CYS A 8 -34.07 56.00 -3.18
C CYS A 8 -33.75 55.22 -1.88
N ARG A 9 -34.77 54.91 -1.11
CA ARG A 9 -34.70 54.03 0.06
C ARG A 9 -34.56 52.58 -0.47
N ILE A 10 -33.38 51.99 -0.29
CA ILE A 10 -33.16 50.58 -0.53
C ILE A 10 -33.60 49.83 0.73
N TYR A 11 -34.70 49.08 0.61
CA TYR A 11 -35.12 48.12 1.62
C TYR A 11 -34.24 46.92 1.52
N TRP A 12 -33.44 46.66 2.56
CA TRP A 12 -32.77 45.38 2.78
C TRP A 12 -33.80 44.37 3.28
N PHE A 13 -34.23 43.46 2.43
CA PHE A 13 -34.91 42.26 2.86
C PHE A 13 -33.83 41.26 3.29
N ALA A 14 -33.68 41.10 4.58
CA ALA A 14 -32.92 40.01 5.16
C ALA A 14 -33.71 38.69 4.95
N PHE A 15 -33.29 37.89 3.97
CA PHE A 15 -33.78 36.54 3.80
C PHE A 15 -32.98 35.65 4.75
N SER A 16 -33.50 35.41 5.95
CA SER A 16 -33.00 34.41 6.85
C SER A 16 -33.37 33.02 6.26
N ILE A 17 -32.44 32.43 5.56
CA ILE A 17 -32.55 31.00 5.19
C ILE A 17 -32.19 30.21 6.45
N LEU A 18 -33.20 29.73 7.14
CA LEU A 18 -33.09 28.68 8.13
C LEU A 18 -32.68 27.40 7.41
N PHE A 19 -31.39 27.11 7.39
CA PHE A 19 -30.91 25.75 7.14
C PHE A 19 -31.28 24.91 8.37
N SER A 20 -32.46 24.30 8.32
CA SER A 20 -32.74 23.14 9.17
C SER A 20 -31.76 22.04 8.75
N ASN A 21 -30.70 21.86 9.54
CA ASN A 21 -29.91 20.65 9.52
C ASN A 21 -30.84 19.49 9.93
N ILE A 22 -31.47 18.89 8.96
CA ILE A 22 -32.02 17.54 9.14
C ILE A 22 -30.79 16.63 9.18
N LEU A 23 -30.27 16.38 10.37
CA LEU A 23 -29.49 15.20 10.67
C LEU A 23 -30.43 14.00 10.47
N ILE A 24 -30.53 13.53 9.24
CA ILE A 24 -31.03 12.19 8.99
C ILE A 24 -29.92 11.28 9.51
N SER A 25 -30.04 10.84 10.75
CA SER A 25 -29.37 9.65 11.19
C SER A 25 -30.05 8.50 10.46
N GLU A 26 -29.59 8.20 9.24
CA GLU A 26 -29.91 6.90 8.65
C GLU A 26 -29.40 5.86 9.64
N GLU A 27 -30.30 5.09 10.22
CA GLU A 27 -29.89 3.87 10.93
C GLU A 27 -29.05 3.05 9.93
N PRO A 28 -27.89 2.52 10.35
CA PRO A 28 -27.06 1.75 9.43
C PRO A 28 -27.92 0.64 8.84
N ASN A 29 -28.00 0.61 7.51
CA ASN A 29 -28.67 -0.46 6.78
C ASN A 29 -28.14 -1.80 7.32
N ASP A 30 -29.00 -2.81 7.45
CA ASP A 30 -28.65 -4.15 7.96
C ASP A 30 -27.41 -4.73 7.25
N ASP A 31 -27.25 -4.45 5.97
CA ASP A 31 -26.06 -4.82 5.18
C ASP A 31 -24.77 -4.19 5.71
N HIS A 32 -24.78 -2.91 6.07
CA HIS A 32 -23.61 -2.23 6.63
C HIS A 32 -23.18 -2.79 7.99
N GLN A 33 -24.14 -3.14 8.84
CA GLN A 33 -23.83 -3.78 10.13
C GLN A 33 -23.24 -5.18 9.92
N PHE A 34 -23.77 -5.93 8.98
CA PHE A 34 -23.26 -7.26 8.62
C PHE A 34 -21.82 -7.17 8.11
N ILE A 35 -21.55 -6.29 7.13
CA ILE A 35 -20.23 -6.08 6.58
C ILE A 35 -19.23 -5.65 7.68
N ALA A 36 -19.61 -4.70 8.55
CA ALA A 36 -18.75 -4.24 9.63
C ALA A 36 -18.34 -5.38 10.60
N GLN A 37 -19.27 -6.30 10.91
CA GLN A 37 -18.98 -7.48 11.73
C GLN A 37 -18.04 -8.45 11.02
N GLU A 38 -18.21 -8.66 9.72
CA GLU A 38 -17.34 -9.50 8.92
C GLU A 38 -15.92 -8.93 8.88
N ILE A 39 -15.77 -7.62 8.63
CA ILE A 39 -14.49 -6.89 8.64
C ILE A 39 -13.76 -7.05 9.99
N LYS A 40 -14.48 -6.83 11.08
CA LYS A 40 -13.92 -7.02 12.43
C LYS A 40 -13.44 -8.45 12.65
N SER A 41 -14.16 -9.42 12.14
CA SER A 41 -13.78 -10.83 12.23
C SER A 41 -12.52 -11.13 11.42
N ILE A 42 -12.42 -10.60 10.19
CA ILE A 42 -11.23 -10.72 9.34
C ILE A 42 -10.02 -10.07 10.02
N ALA A 43 -10.18 -8.87 10.60
CA ALA A 43 -9.11 -8.19 11.33
C ALA A 43 -8.63 -9.01 12.54
N ASN A 44 -9.54 -9.60 13.31
CA ASN A 44 -9.20 -10.46 14.46
C ASN A 44 -8.46 -11.73 14.01
N ASP A 45 -8.86 -12.37 12.92
CA ASP A 45 -8.16 -13.53 12.38
C ASP A 45 -6.74 -13.13 11.93
N PHE A 46 -6.61 -12.01 11.24
CA PHE A 46 -5.32 -11.46 10.83
C PHE A 46 -4.39 -11.19 12.02
N ILE A 47 -4.85 -10.46 13.06
CA ILE A 47 -4.06 -10.14 14.26
C ILE A 47 -3.67 -11.42 15.03
N SER A 48 -4.52 -12.44 14.99
CA SER A 48 -4.30 -13.70 15.73
C SER A 48 -3.52 -14.74 14.93
N PHE A 49 -2.93 -14.39 13.78
CA PHE A 49 -2.19 -15.28 12.90
C PHE A 49 -3.00 -16.51 12.49
N ARG A 50 -4.28 -16.35 12.27
CA ARG A 50 -5.19 -17.39 11.79
C ARG A 50 -5.53 -17.17 10.33
N PRO A 51 -5.90 -18.24 9.60
CA PRO A 51 -6.49 -18.06 8.29
C PRO A 51 -7.67 -17.10 8.35
N MET A 52 -7.64 -16.04 7.56
CA MET A 52 -8.74 -15.10 7.50
C MET A 52 -9.97 -15.78 6.91
N ARG A 53 -11.15 -15.57 7.51
CA ARG A 53 -12.38 -15.96 6.83
C ARG A 53 -12.55 -15.11 5.57
N GLY A 54 -13.05 -15.71 4.51
CA GLY A 54 -13.26 -15.01 3.25
C GLY A 54 -14.30 -13.90 3.41
N PHE A 55 -14.10 -12.80 2.70
CA PHE A 55 -15.11 -11.75 2.60
C PHE A 55 -16.26 -12.25 1.72
N SER A 56 -17.43 -12.43 2.33
CA SER A 56 -18.58 -13.08 1.70
C SER A 56 -19.41 -12.16 0.83
N TYR A 57 -19.41 -10.85 1.14
CA TYR A 57 -20.23 -9.87 0.47
C TYR A 57 -19.62 -9.47 -0.87
N GLN A 58 -20.31 -9.85 -1.96
CA GLN A 58 -19.80 -9.65 -3.33
C GLN A 58 -20.57 -8.54 -4.10
N ASN A 59 -21.63 -8.00 -3.52
CA ASN A 59 -22.46 -6.99 -4.17
C ASN A 59 -22.04 -5.59 -3.74
N ILE A 60 -20.75 -5.29 -3.90
CA ILE A 60 -20.17 -3.97 -3.64
C ILE A 60 -19.31 -3.53 -4.82
N THR A 61 -19.06 -2.23 -4.89
CA THR A 61 -18.11 -1.64 -5.83
C THR A 61 -16.67 -1.75 -5.28
N LEU A 62 -15.68 -1.49 -6.14
CA LEU A 62 -14.28 -1.43 -5.71
C LEU A 62 -14.04 -0.22 -4.78
N GLU A 63 -14.75 0.88 -4.98
CA GLU A 63 -14.71 2.07 -4.11
C GLU A 63 -15.21 1.74 -2.70
N GLU A 64 -16.33 1.03 -2.58
CA GLU A 64 -16.83 0.55 -1.29
C GLU A 64 -15.86 -0.44 -0.63
N ALA A 65 -15.18 -1.30 -1.41
CA ALA A 65 -14.15 -2.18 -0.86
C ALA A 65 -12.98 -1.38 -0.26
N TYR A 66 -12.59 -0.25 -0.86
CA TYR A 66 -11.59 0.65 -0.29
C TYR A 66 -12.08 1.40 0.96
N PHE A 67 -13.36 1.76 1.00
CA PHE A 67 -13.96 2.29 2.23
C PHE A 67 -13.84 1.25 3.37
N TRP A 68 -14.21 0.01 3.12
CA TRP A 68 -14.12 -1.07 4.10
C TRP A 68 -12.68 -1.46 4.45
N GLN A 69 -11.73 -1.30 3.52
CA GLN A 69 -10.29 -1.40 3.84
C GLN A 69 -9.89 -0.38 4.91
N GLY A 70 -10.40 0.86 4.81
CA GLY A 70 -10.19 1.89 5.81
C GLY A 70 -10.78 1.51 7.18
N GLU A 71 -11.97 0.90 7.22
CA GLU A 71 -12.56 0.39 8.45
C GLU A 71 -11.73 -0.76 9.05
N MET A 72 -11.25 -1.69 8.21
CA MET A 72 -10.33 -2.73 8.66
C MET A 72 -9.05 -2.14 9.27
N ALA A 73 -8.48 -1.11 8.63
CA ALA A 73 -7.29 -0.45 9.13
C ALA A 73 -7.49 0.17 10.52
N LYS A 74 -8.69 0.66 10.85
CA LYS A 74 -9.00 1.15 12.20
C LYS A 74 -8.90 0.04 13.25
N TYR A 75 -9.44 -1.16 12.96
CA TYR A 75 -9.31 -2.31 13.86
C TYR A 75 -7.86 -2.79 13.98
N LEU A 76 -7.12 -2.82 12.88
CA LEU A 76 -5.70 -3.16 12.90
C LEU A 76 -4.90 -2.10 13.67
N GLY A 77 -5.25 -0.82 13.52
CA GLY A 77 -4.57 0.32 14.13
C GLY A 77 -4.55 0.27 15.67
N GLU A 78 -5.56 -0.33 16.31
CA GLU A 78 -5.56 -0.55 17.77
C GLU A 78 -4.33 -1.35 18.26
N LYS A 79 -3.71 -2.15 17.39
CA LYS A 79 -2.55 -3.00 17.70
C LYS A 79 -1.30 -2.62 16.92
N MET A 80 -1.46 -2.05 15.74
CA MET A 80 -0.39 -1.83 14.77
C MET A 80 -0.08 -0.35 14.53
N GLY A 81 -0.75 0.57 15.23
CA GLY A 81 -0.53 2.00 15.06
C GLY A 81 -1.18 2.59 13.81
N GLU A 82 -0.75 3.77 13.44
CA GLU A 82 -1.33 4.54 12.34
C GLU A 82 -0.87 4.06 10.95
N VAL A 83 -1.57 4.52 9.92
CA VAL A 83 -1.14 4.35 8.53
C VAL A 83 0.04 5.29 8.27
N VAL A 84 1.16 4.72 7.86
CA VAL A 84 2.44 5.40 7.58
C VAL A 84 2.88 5.24 6.13
N GLY A 85 2.03 4.66 5.30
CA GLY A 85 2.32 4.49 3.88
C GLY A 85 1.28 3.67 3.16
N TYR A 86 1.55 3.46 1.89
CA TYR A 86 0.66 2.78 0.97
C TYR A 86 1.48 1.83 0.10
N LYS A 87 0.85 0.75 -0.33
CA LYS A 87 1.44 -0.19 -1.27
C LYS A 87 0.55 -0.39 -2.48
N THR A 88 1.15 -0.84 -3.55
CA THR A 88 0.42 -1.28 -4.73
C THR A 88 0.64 -2.75 -4.98
N GLY A 89 -0.21 -3.35 -5.81
CA GLY A 89 -0.03 -4.70 -6.31
C GLY A 89 -0.94 -4.98 -7.47
N GLY A 90 -0.62 -6.02 -8.23
CA GLY A 90 -1.41 -6.40 -9.38
C GLY A 90 -1.15 -5.57 -10.64
N HIS A 91 -0.19 -4.64 -10.64
CA HIS A 91 0.25 -3.97 -11.86
C HIS A 91 0.83 -4.97 -12.85
N ASN A 92 0.46 -4.83 -14.11
CA ASN A 92 0.97 -5.67 -15.21
C ASN A 92 0.80 -7.18 -14.99
N VAL A 93 -0.12 -7.58 -14.10
CA VAL A 93 -0.55 -8.97 -14.05
C VAL A 93 -1.29 -9.26 -15.35
N GLY A 94 -0.70 -10.07 -16.21
CA GLY A 94 -1.26 -10.41 -17.50
C GLY A 94 -2.63 -11.09 -17.41
N PRO A 95 -3.15 -11.66 -18.49
CA PRO A 95 -4.48 -12.29 -18.56
C PRO A 95 -4.75 -13.38 -17.51
N SER A 96 -3.71 -13.84 -16.82
CA SER A 96 -3.82 -14.82 -15.73
C SER A 96 -4.57 -14.33 -14.48
N PHE A 97 -4.77 -13.00 -14.38
CA PHE A 97 -5.53 -12.38 -13.28
C PHE A 97 -6.57 -11.39 -13.84
N PRO A 98 -7.56 -11.84 -14.61
CA PRO A 98 -8.51 -10.96 -15.28
C PRO A 98 -9.43 -10.21 -14.31
N THR A 99 -9.39 -10.55 -13.02
CA THR A 99 -10.22 -9.92 -11.98
C THR A 99 -9.56 -8.67 -11.35
N PHE A 100 -8.27 -8.43 -11.64
CA PHE A 100 -7.58 -7.22 -11.15
C PHE A 100 -7.70 -6.10 -12.16
N PRO A 101 -7.92 -4.84 -11.71
CA PRO A 101 -7.80 -3.68 -12.58
C PRO A 101 -6.41 -3.65 -13.21
N PRO A 102 -6.27 -3.24 -14.49
CA PRO A 102 -4.97 -3.16 -15.16
C PRO A 102 -3.97 -2.27 -14.43
N GLU A 103 -4.47 -1.25 -13.77
CA GLU A 103 -3.71 -0.28 -12.98
C GLU A 103 -3.25 -0.84 -11.64
N GLY A 104 -3.77 -1.98 -11.21
CA GLY A 104 -3.51 -2.59 -9.92
C GLY A 104 -4.51 -2.19 -8.83
N ILE A 105 -4.17 -2.58 -7.62
CA ILE A 105 -4.91 -2.26 -6.39
C ILE A 105 -3.95 -1.70 -5.35
N ARG A 106 -4.49 -0.97 -4.34
CA ARG A 106 -3.70 -0.44 -3.23
C ARG A 106 -3.99 -1.16 -1.92
N GLY A 107 -2.97 -1.16 -1.06
CA GLY A 107 -3.04 -1.53 0.35
C GLY A 107 -2.49 -0.41 1.23
N LEU A 108 -2.62 -0.59 2.53
CA LEU A 108 -2.16 0.33 3.57
C LEU A 108 -0.97 -0.30 4.29
N ILE A 109 -0.01 0.51 4.69
CA ILE A 109 1.12 0.12 5.54
C ILE A 109 0.92 0.81 6.90
N LEU A 110 0.76 0.01 7.97
CA LEU A 110 0.65 0.50 9.33
C LEU A 110 2.03 0.45 10.03
N GLU A 111 2.24 1.29 11.04
CA GLU A 111 3.51 1.38 11.80
C GLU A 111 4.03 0.02 12.26
N GLY A 112 3.15 -0.80 12.85
CA GLY A 112 3.50 -2.13 13.36
C GLY A 112 3.83 -3.17 12.29
N MET A 113 3.65 -2.85 11.00
CA MET A 113 4.08 -3.70 9.89
C MET A 113 5.54 -3.41 9.48
N ILE A 114 6.10 -2.25 9.89
CA ILE A 114 7.44 -1.82 9.49
C ILE A 114 8.48 -2.45 10.39
N LEU A 115 9.42 -3.13 9.78
CA LEU A 115 10.59 -3.72 10.42
C LEU A 115 11.87 -3.15 9.80
N LYS A 116 12.88 -2.91 10.63
CA LYS A 116 14.20 -2.50 10.11
C LYS A 116 14.90 -3.68 9.45
N SER A 117 15.83 -3.37 8.55
CA SER A 117 16.81 -4.35 8.06
C SER A 117 17.42 -5.10 9.23
N ASP A 118 17.74 -6.37 9.04
CA ASP A 118 18.24 -7.33 10.04
C ASP A 118 17.25 -7.71 11.16
N SER A 119 16.00 -7.24 11.13
CA SER A 119 14.97 -7.74 12.02
C SER A 119 14.66 -9.20 11.72
N SER A 120 14.25 -9.93 12.76
CA SER A 120 13.80 -11.33 12.63
C SER A 120 12.29 -11.46 12.81
N VAL A 121 11.67 -12.29 11.99
CA VAL A 121 10.24 -12.64 12.06
C VAL A 121 10.11 -14.13 12.33
N LYS A 122 9.34 -14.49 13.35
CA LYS A 122 8.95 -15.87 13.56
C LYS A 122 8.06 -16.34 12.41
N ILE A 123 8.38 -17.49 11.83
CA ILE A 123 7.60 -17.99 10.70
C ILE A 123 6.14 -18.26 11.09
N ASP A 124 5.89 -18.65 12.34
CA ASP A 124 4.56 -18.86 12.90
C ASP A 124 3.78 -17.55 13.15
N SER A 125 4.42 -16.40 12.99
CA SER A 125 3.74 -15.11 12.91
C SER A 125 3.13 -14.85 11.52
N THR A 126 3.09 -15.89 10.68
CA THR A 126 2.35 -15.93 9.42
C THR A 126 1.54 -17.20 9.34
N VAL A 127 0.46 -17.20 8.58
CA VAL A 127 -0.31 -18.42 8.27
C VAL A 127 0.37 -19.22 7.17
N LYS A 128 0.69 -18.56 6.07
CA LYS A 128 1.42 -19.09 4.90
C LYS A 128 2.12 -17.96 4.15
N GLY A 129 2.79 -17.07 4.87
CA GLY A 129 3.49 -15.93 4.31
C GLY A 129 4.53 -16.31 3.26
N PHE A 130 4.78 -15.41 2.34
CA PHE A 130 5.79 -15.56 1.29
C PHE A 130 6.62 -14.28 1.17
N LEU A 131 7.83 -14.38 0.65
CA LEU A 131 8.73 -13.25 0.47
C LEU A 131 8.55 -12.63 -0.91
N GLU A 132 8.43 -11.31 -0.94
CA GLU A 132 8.44 -10.48 -2.15
C GLU A 132 9.63 -9.53 -2.12
N ALA A 133 10.35 -9.46 -3.24
CA ALA A 133 11.32 -8.42 -3.50
C ALA A 133 10.59 -7.18 -4.00
N ASP A 134 10.77 -6.05 -3.33
CA ASP A 134 10.09 -4.81 -3.62
C ASP A 134 11.04 -3.62 -3.40
N PHE A 135 10.61 -2.42 -3.69
CA PHE A 135 11.23 -1.18 -3.28
C PHE A 135 10.16 -0.14 -2.98
N ALA A 136 10.50 0.82 -2.14
CA ALA A 136 9.58 1.87 -1.77
C ALA A 136 10.20 3.25 -2.02
N PHE A 137 9.34 4.24 -2.23
CA PHE A 137 9.72 5.64 -2.14
C PHE A 137 9.27 6.23 -0.82
N ARG A 138 9.95 7.30 -0.38
CA ARG A 138 9.49 8.12 0.73
C ARG A 138 9.06 9.48 0.21
N VAL A 139 7.90 9.93 0.66
CA VAL A 139 7.34 11.24 0.31
C VAL A 139 8.13 12.33 1.03
N ARG A 140 8.59 13.34 0.28
CA ARG A 140 9.29 14.52 0.79
C ARG A 140 8.31 15.49 1.47
N ASP A 141 7.25 15.84 0.77
CA ASP A 141 6.25 16.79 1.25
C ASP A 141 4.93 16.69 0.45
N LYS A 142 3.95 17.47 0.87
CA LYS A 142 2.60 17.45 0.28
C LYS A 142 2.50 17.96 -1.17
N SER A 143 3.55 18.56 -1.74
CA SER A 143 3.52 19.05 -3.12
C SER A 143 3.29 17.92 -4.13
N ILE A 144 3.63 16.69 -3.76
CA ILE A 144 3.37 15.49 -4.57
C ILE A 144 1.87 15.35 -4.92
N ASN A 145 0.95 15.79 -4.06
CA ASN A 145 -0.49 15.64 -4.28
C ASN A 145 -1.01 16.48 -5.46
N SER A 146 -0.32 17.55 -5.82
CA SER A 146 -0.67 18.43 -6.93
C SER A 146 0.26 18.33 -8.14
N ALA A 147 1.26 17.42 -8.12
CA ALA A 147 2.23 17.26 -9.18
C ALA A 147 1.57 16.88 -10.52
N GLN A 148 1.95 17.54 -11.61
CA GLN A 148 1.36 17.36 -12.95
C GLN A 148 2.27 16.60 -13.92
N SER A 149 3.55 16.45 -13.59
CA SER A 149 4.55 15.78 -14.41
C SER A 149 5.34 14.74 -13.62
N ASP A 150 6.02 13.82 -14.30
CA ASP A 150 6.89 12.83 -13.67
C ASP A 150 8.03 13.50 -12.90
N TYR A 151 8.54 14.61 -13.41
CA TYR A 151 9.57 15.38 -12.71
C TYR A 151 9.04 16.04 -11.44
N GLU A 152 7.81 16.52 -11.42
CA GLU A 152 7.19 17.05 -10.20
C GLU A 152 6.88 15.95 -9.19
N ILE A 153 6.47 14.76 -9.64
CA ILE A 153 6.36 13.58 -8.78
C ILE A 153 7.72 13.26 -8.15
N LEU A 154 8.80 13.19 -8.97
CA LEU A 154 10.15 12.94 -8.46
C LEU A 154 10.56 13.95 -7.38
N LYS A 155 10.30 15.25 -7.57
CA LYS A 155 10.60 16.29 -6.59
C LYS A 155 9.79 16.14 -5.29
N GLY A 156 8.63 15.53 -5.35
CA GLY A 156 7.81 15.19 -4.18
C GLY A 156 8.33 14.00 -3.38
N LEU A 157 9.41 13.35 -3.84
CA LEU A 157 10.06 12.21 -3.17
C LEU A 157 11.45 12.61 -2.66
N ASP A 158 11.88 12.06 -1.53
CA ASP A 158 13.21 12.34 -0.96
C ASP A 158 14.13 11.12 -0.91
N ALA A 159 13.60 9.91 -1.07
CA ALA A 159 14.39 8.69 -1.06
C ALA A 159 13.72 7.56 -1.85
N ILE A 160 14.56 6.67 -2.42
CA ILE A 160 14.21 5.30 -2.74
C ILE A 160 14.80 4.39 -1.66
N ILE A 161 14.02 3.42 -1.21
CA ILE A 161 14.32 2.59 -0.04
C ILE A 161 14.33 1.13 -0.46
N PRO A 162 15.41 0.37 -0.20
CA PRO A 162 15.39 -1.08 -0.26
C PRO A 162 14.26 -1.62 0.61
N PHE A 163 13.39 -2.43 0.02
CA PHE A 163 12.15 -2.84 0.65
C PHE A 163 11.85 -4.29 0.32
N ALA A 164 11.40 -5.04 1.29
CA ALA A 164 10.91 -6.40 1.09
C ALA A 164 9.66 -6.62 1.91
N GLU A 165 8.75 -7.44 1.40
CA GLU A 165 7.51 -7.75 2.08
C GLU A 165 7.38 -9.25 2.38
N ILE A 166 6.68 -9.52 3.49
CA ILE A 166 6.12 -10.84 3.78
C ILE A 166 4.60 -10.65 3.87
N PRO A 167 3.89 -10.60 2.74
CA PRO A 167 2.44 -10.65 2.75
C PRO A 167 1.94 -12.03 3.10
N ASP A 168 0.74 -12.08 3.69
CA ASP A 168 0.10 -13.31 4.18
C ASP A 168 -1.41 -13.32 3.82
N PRO A 169 -1.76 -13.27 2.54
CA PRO A 169 -3.16 -13.25 2.09
C PRO A 169 -3.74 -14.66 2.08
N TYR A 170 -3.87 -15.29 3.26
CA TYR A 170 -4.39 -16.62 3.39
C TYR A 170 -5.79 -16.65 3.99
N TYR A 171 -6.70 -17.35 3.34
CA TYR A 171 -8.10 -17.48 3.70
C TYR A 171 -8.46 -18.94 3.99
N GLU A 172 -9.38 -19.18 4.94
CA GLU A 172 -9.83 -20.52 5.31
C GLU A 172 -10.52 -21.24 4.15
N THR A 173 -11.48 -20.55 3.55
CA THR A 173 -12.33 -21.09 2.49
C THR A 173 -12.70 -20.00 1.50
N GLY A 174 -13.13 -20.43 0.33
CA GLY A 174 -13.75 -19.55 -0.64
C GLY A 174 -12.83 -19.02 -1.72
N THR A 175 -13.44 -18.43 -2.68
CA THR A 175 -12.78 -17.75 -3.78
C THR A 175 -12.23 -16.43 -3.30
N ARG A 176 -10.96 -16.21 -3.55
CA ARG A 176 -10.34 -14.91 -3.40
C ARG A 176 -10.98 -13.95 -4.40
N SER A 177 -11.84 -13.05 -3.93
CA SER A 177 -12.38 -11.97 -4.75
C SER A 177 -11.46 -10.77 -4.74
N ILE A 178 -11.61 -9.90 -5.74
CA ILE A 178 -10.91 -8.59 -5.75
C ILE A 178 -11.33 -7.76 -4.53
N TYR A 179 -12.61 -7.75 -4.20
CA TYR A 179 -13.15 -7.01 -3.06
C TYR A 179 -12.56 -7.53 -1.74
N GLY A 180 -12.60 -8.84 -1.52
CA GLY A 180 -12.00 -9.46 -0.33
C GLY A 180 -10.49 -9.20 -0.24
N THR A 181 -9.78 -9.16 -1.37
CA THR A 181 -8.35 -8.84 -1.41
C THR A 181 -8.11 -7.39 -0.96
N VAL A 182 -8.90 -6.43 -1.45
CA VAL A 182 -8.79 -5.03 -1.05
C VAL A 182 -9.17 -4.86 0.42
N VAL A 183 -10.33 -5.38 0.83
CA VAL A 183 -10.84 -5.29 2.20
C VAL A 183 -9.84 -5.84 3.22
N SER A 184 -9.23 -7.01 2.95
CA SER A 184 -8.22 -7.62 3.81
C SER A 184 -6.83 -7.00 3.68
N ASN A 185 -6.76 -5.77 3.17
CA ASN A 185 -5.52 -5.01 3.01
C ASN A 185 -4.44 -5.77 2.24
N MET A 186 -4.84 -6.55 1.22
CA MET A 186 -3.96 -7.37 0.39
C MET A 186 -3.15 -8.41 1.18
N GLY A 187 -3.50 -8.66 2.45
CA GLY A 187 -2.73 -9.50 3.37
C GLY A 187 -1.38 -8.88 3.76
N SER A 188 -1.22 -7.56 3.67
CA SER A 188 0.00 -6.85 4.07
C SER A 188 0.31 -7.12 5.54
N ARG A 189 1.47 -7.73 5.85
CA ARG A 189 1.79 -8.15 7.22
C ARG A 189 3.12 -7.61 7.71
N PHE A 190 4.22 -7.87 7.03
CA PHE A 190 5.55 -7.38 7.40
C PHE A 190 6.22 -6.71 6.21
N SER A 191 6.84 -5.56 6.48
CA SER A 191 7.56 -4.74 5.51
C SER A 191 8.93 -4.40 6.08
N PHE A 192 9.97 -4.93 5.49
CA PHE A 192 11.36 -4.68 5.89
C PHE A 192 11.92 -3.50 5.12
N VAL A 193 12.49 -2.53 5.84
CA VAL A 193 13.05 -1.32 5.28
C VAL A 193 14.56 -1.26 5.51
N GLY A 194 15.31 -1.06 4.42
CA GLY A 194 16.74 -0.80 4.44
C GLY A 194 17.06 0.69 4.56
N ASP A 195 18.34 1.03 4.48
CA ASP A 195 18.79 2.41 4.50
C ASP A 195 18.37 3.15 3.22
N PRO A 196 17.87 4.39 3.32
CA PRO A 196 17.38 5.14 2.18
C PRO A 196 18.53 5.61 1.28
N VAL A 197 18.36 5.47 -0.03
CA VAL A 197 19.16 6.18 -1.03
C VAL A 197 18.47 7.50 -1.31
N LEU A 198 19.11 8.61 -0.93
CA LEU A 198 18.51 9.94 -1.04
C LEU A 198 18.37 10.37 -2.51
N LEU A 199 17.23 10.89 -2.83
CA LEU A 199 16.92 11.52 -4.11
C LEU A 199 17.17 13.02 -4.01
N ASN A 200 17.63 13.59 -5.10
CA ASN A 200 17.72 15.03 -5.31
C ASN A 200 16.86 15.43 -6.52
N ASP A 201 16.82 16.72 -6.82
CA ASP A 201 16.00 17.24 -7.91
C ASP A 201 16.65 17.08 -9.30
N ASP A 202 17.66 16.21 -9.44
CA ASP A 202 18.28 15.90 -10.72
C ASP A 202 17.33 15.06 -11.59
N ILE A 203 17.03 15.55 -12.78
CA ILE A 203 16.15 14.87 -13.72
C ILE A 203 16.67 13.50 -14.19
N ASP A 204 17.98 13.28 -14.10
CA ASP A 204 18.61 12.00 -14.45
C ASP A 204 18.15 10.85 -13.57
N TRP A 205 17.55 11.15 -12.41
CA TRP A 205 16.88 10.13 -11.60
C TRP A 205 15.72 9.45 -12.33
N LEU A 206 15.01 10.13 -13.22
CA LEU A 206 13.97 9.50 -14.04
C LEU A 206 14.52 8.37 -14.92
N ILE A 207 15.75 8.53 -15.42
CA ILE A 207 16.43 7.49 -16.18
C ILE A 207 16.93 6.39 -15.25
N LYS A 208 17.59 6.76 -14.15
CA LYS A 208 18.19 5.83 -13.19
C LYS A 208 17.15 4.91 -12.56
N LEU A 209 15.98 5.45 -12.18
CA LEU A 209 14.88 4.70 -11.59
C LEU A 209 14.25 3.68 -12.56
N ASN A 210 14.41 3.86 -13.87
CA ASN A 210 13.95 2.91 -14.89
C ASN A 210 15.03 1.91 -15.33
N ASN A 211 16.24 1.95 -14.72
CA ASN A 211 17.38 1.17 -15.18
C ASN A 211 18.26 0.67 -14.02
N PHE A 212 17.67 0.18 -12.96
CA PHE A 212 18.42 -0.45 -11.88
C PHE A 212 18.14 -1.96 -11.82
N SER A 213 19.02 -2.70 -11.17
CA SER A 213 18.87 -4.14 -11.01
C SER A 213 18.84 -4.54 -9.53
N PHE A 214 18.37 -5.75 -9.27
CA PHE A 214 18.34 -6.32 -7.94
C PHE A 214 18.78 -7.78 -7.93
N ALA A 215 19.26 -8.23 -6.78
CA ALA A 215 19.51 -9.64 -6.51
C ALA A 215 19.11 -9.99 -5.09
N VAL A 216 18.66 -11.23 -4.90
CA VAL A 216 18.37 -11.82 -3.58
C VAL A 216 19.36 -12.95 -3.35
N HIS A 217 20.07 -12.91 -2.23
CA HIS A 217 20.99 -13.96 -1.79
C HIS A 217 20.54 -14.53 -0.44
N ASN A 218 20.95 -15.76 -0.15
CA ASN A 218 20.74 -16.34 1.17
C ASN A 218 21.94 -16.11 2.10
N GLU A 219 21.91 -16.69 3.32
CA GLU A 219 22.96 -16.64 4.34
C GLU A 219 24.33 -17.18 3.86
N ASN A 220 24.33 -18.07 2.86
CA ASN A 220 25.55 -18.65 2.27
C ASN A 220 26.03 -17.83 1.04
N ASN A 221 25.46 -16.67 0.80
CA ASN A 221 25.69 -15.86 -0.40
C ASN A 221 25.33 -16.58 -1.72
N GLU A 222 24.45 -17.55 -1.67
CA GLU A 222 23.92 -18.20 -2.87
C GLU A 222 22.86 -17.34 -3.51
N LEU A 223 22.96 -17.13 -4.82
CA LEU A 223 21.99 -16.36 -5.57
C LEU A 223 20.65 -17.10 -5.66
N ILE A 224 19.61 -16.52 -5.08
CA ILE A 224 18.24 -17.06 -5.13
C ILE A 224 17.48 -16.48 -6.34
N GLN A 225 17.70 -15.19 -6.61
CA GLN A 225 16.99 -14.46 -7.64
C GLN A 225 17.76 -13.21 -8.06
N LYS A 226 17.61 -12.83 -9.32
CA LYS A 226 18.03 -11.52 -9.82
C LYS A 226 17.05 -11.02 -10.86
N GLY A 227 17.02 -9.71 -11.08
CA GLY A 227 16.19 -9.06 -12.09
C GLY A 227 16.63 -7.64 -12.38
N GLU A 228 16.00 -7.05 -13.36
CA GLU A 228 16.25 -5.67 -13.80
C GLU A 228 14.93 -4.93 -13.90
N ILE A 229 14.93 -3.67 -13.46
CA ILE A 229 13.86 -2.72 -13.74
C ILE A 229 14.23 -2.03 -15.06
N SER A 230 13.65 -2.50 -16.14
CA SER A 230 13.94 -1.96 -17.47
C SER A 230 12.74 -2.15 -18.39
N GLY A 231 12.15 -1.06 -18.86
CA GLY A 231 11.18 -1.03 -19.95
C GLY A 231 9.78 -1.63 -19.68
N TRP A 232 9.64 -2.57 -18.77
CA TRP A 232 8.36 -3.21 -18.42
C TRP A 232 7.68 -2.59 -17.21
N TYR A 233 8.44 -1.86 -16.40
CA TYR A 233 7.98 -1.26 -15.15
C TYR A 233 8.50 0.17 -15.05
N GLU A 234 7.62 1.13 -14.87
CA GLU A 234 7.95 2.55 -14.80
C GLU A 234 7.60 3.08 -13.39
N PRO A 235 8.56 3.10 -12.45
CA PRO A 235 8.31 3.40 -11.05
C PRO A 235 7.55 4.70 -10.81
N ILE A 236 7.92 5.78 -11.47
CA ILE A 236 7.28 7.10 -11.29
C ILE A 236 5.82 7.09 -11.78
N LYS A 237 5.51 6.34 -12.83
CA LYS A 237 4.11 6.18 -13.27
C LYS A 237 3.27 5.42 -12.25
N VAL A 238 3.86 4.42 -11.58
CA VAL A 238 3.18 3.68 -10.51
C VAL A 238 2.94 4.59 -9.30
N VAL A 239 3.93 5.41 -8.91
CA VAL A 239 3.75 6.45 -7.87
C VAL A 239 2.64 7.41 -8.25
N ARG A 240 2.60 7.88 -9.51
CA ARG A 240 1.54 8.78 -10.00
C ARG A 240 0.18 8.14 -9.86
N TRP A 241 0.02 6.90 -10.33
CA TRP A 241 -1.24 6.18 -10.20
C TRP A 241 -1.67 6.06 -8.74
N LEU A 242 -0.75 5.64 -7.84
CA LEU A 242 -1.05 5.48 -6.40
C LEU A 242 -1.48 6.81 -5.78
N ARG A 243 -0.76 7.90 -6.05
CA ARG A 243 -1.09 9.25 -5.61
C ARG A 243 -2.47 9.69 -6.13
N ASP A 244 -2.73 9.54 -7.44
CA ASP A 244 -3.99 9.94 -8.04
C ASP A 244 -5.16 9.17 -7.44
N HIS A 245 -4.98 7.87 -7.21
CA HIS A 245 -5.98 7.04 -6.56
C HIS A 245 -6.24 7.44 -5.10
N LEU A 246 -5.20 7.80 -4.34
CA LEU A 246 -5.36 8.29 -2.97
C LEU A 246 -6.08 9.64 -2.95
N VAL A 247 -5.65 10.59 -3.76
CA VAL A 247 -6.27 11.93 -3.86
C VAL A 247 -7.74 11.83 -4.27
N SER A 248 -8.08 10.96 -5.22
CA SER A 248 -9.48 10.73 -5.62
C SER A 248 -10.33 10.13 -4.48
N SER A 249 -9.69 9.46 -3.52
CA SER A 249 -10.32 8.94 -2.30
C SER A 249 -10.25 9.92 -1.13
N ASN A 250 -9.93 11.20 -1.37
CA ASN A 250 -9.74 12.25 -0.34
C ASN A 250 -8.63 11.91 0.68
N ILE A 251 -7.60 11.21 0.26
CA ILE A 251 -6.42 10.89 1.07
C ILE A 251 -5.23 11.66 0.51
N GLU A 252 -4.65 12.55 1.32
CA GLU A 252 -3.45 13.28 0.95
C GLU A 252 -2.20 12.59 1.48
N LEU A 253 -1.19 12.47 0.62
CA LEU A 253 0.15 12.05 1.01
C LEU A 253 0.83 13.15 1.84
N LYS A 254 1.55 12.75 2.87
CA LYS A 254 2.31 13.62 3.78
C LYS A 254 3.78 13.24 3.81
N ALA A 255 4.62 14.16 4.28
CA ALA A 255 6.05 13.91 4.44
C ALA A 255 6.29 12.66 5.30
N GLY A 256 7.17 11.78 4.83
CA GLY A 256 7.52 10.54 5.48
C GLY A 256 6.69 9.33 5.08
N ASP A 257 5.56 9.50 4.40
CA ASP A 257 4.77 8.37 3.90
C ASP A 257 5.61 7.47 2.98
N LEU A 258 5.50 6.16 3.18
CA LEU A 258 6.13 5.15 2.35
C LEU A 258 5.21 4.74 1.20
N LEU A 259 5.77 4.60 0.01
CA LEU A 259 5.05 4.16 -1.18
C LEU A 259 5.74 2.90 -1.71
N SER A 260 5.30 1.71 -1.30
CA SER A 260 5.76 0.43 -1.84
C SER A 260 5.11 0.19 -3.20
N LEU A 261 5.91 -0.16 -4.19
CA LEU A 261 5.45 -0.25 -5.56
C LEU A 261 5.10 -1.67 -6.02
N GLY A 262 5.18 -2.63 -5.11
CA GLY A 262 4.83 -4.02 -5.35
C GLY A 262 5.99 -4.87 -5.88
N ASN A 263 5.77 -6.17 -5.86
CA ASN A 263 6.79 -7.16 -6.16
C ASN A 263 7.42 -6.98 -7.55
N ILE A 264 8.74 -6.86 -7.57
CA ILE A 264 9.56 -6.74 -8.78
C ILE A 264 10.20 -8.06 -9.21
N GLY A 265 10.00 -9.11 -8.44
CA GLY A 265 10.62 -10.41 -8.65
C GLY A 265 9.63 -11.57 -8.66
N ILE A 266 10.16 -12.77 -8.46
CA ILE A 266 9.37 -13.99 -8.29
C ILE A 266 9.05 -14.17 -6.81
N ILE A 267 7.78 -14.38 -6.49
CA ILE A 267 7.33 -14.69 -5.13
C ILE A 267 8.04 -15.94 -4.61
N LYS A 268 8.67 -15.84 -3.44
CA LYS A 268 9.40 -16.93 -2.80
C LYS A 268 8.63 -17.51 -1.62
N GLN A 269 8.34 -18.79 -1.67
CA GLN A 269 7.68 -19.48 -0.57
C GLN A 269 8.65 -19.63 0.59
N ILE A 270 8.28 -19.13 1.75
CA ILE A 270 9.10 -19.20 2.97
C ILE A 270 8.44 -20.04 4.07
N HIS A 271 7.11 -20.14 4.07
CA HIS A 271 6.37 -20.93 5.04
C HIS A 271 6.32 -22.41 4.63
N PRO A 272 6.60 -23.38 5.55
CA PRO A 272 6.64 -24.81 5.24
C PRO A 272 5.32 -25.37 4.69
N ASN A 273 4.20 -24.80 5.11
CA ASN A 273 2.85 -25.21 4.69
C ASN A 273 2.34 -24.42 3.48
N SER A 274 3.23 -23.81 2.69
CA SER A 274 2.80 -23.02 1.52
C SER A 274 2.09 -23.90 0.49
N PRO A 275 0.93 -23.47 -0.03
CA PRO A 275 0.21 -24.19 -1.08
C PRO A 275 0.82 -24.00 -2.47
N ARG A 276 1.79 -23.08 -2.62
CA ARG A 276 2.36 -22.67 -3.91
C ARG A 276 3.67 -23.39 -4.27
N GLY A 277 4.08 -24.39 -3.47
CA GLY A 277 5.29 -25.16 -3.67
C GLY A 277 6.17 -25.25 -2.44
N PRO A 278 7.31 -25.93 -2.52
CA PRO A 278 8.20 -26.12 -1.38
C PRO A 278 8.79 -24.78 -0.91
N ALA A 279 8.87 -24.63 0.39
CA ALA A 279 9.51 -23.46 1.00
C ALA A 279 11.02 -23.49 0.80
N TYR A 280 11.60 -22.32 0.62
CA TYR A 280 13.04 -22.12 0.77
C TYR A 280 13.43 -22.38 2.22
N LYS A 281 14.53 -23.11 2.41
CA LYS A 281 15.03 -23.48 3.73
C LYS A 281 15.95 -22.44 4.36
N SER A 282 16.29 -21.39 3.60
CA SER A 282 17.14 -20.29 4.09
C SER A 282 16.45 -19.53 5.21
N ASP A 283 17.24 -19.14 6.21
CA ASP A 283 16.79 -18.33 7.34
C ASP A 283 17.09 -16.84 7.14
N THR A 284 17.98 -16.50 6.21
CA THR A 284 18.30 -15.12 5.88
C THR A 284 18.19 -14.87 4.38
N PHE A 285 17.63 -13.71 4.03
CA PHE A 285 17.56 -13.23 2.66
C PHE A 285 18.09 -11.80 2.63
N VAL A 286 19.06 -11.55 1.74
CA VAL A 286 19.62 -10.21 1.48
C VAL A 286 19.17 -9.77 0.10
N LEU A 287 18.33 -8.75 0.05
CA LEU A 287 17.89 -8.11 -1.18
C LEU A 287 18.75 -6.88 -1.42
N SER A 288 19.49 -6.86 -2.51
CA SER A 288 20.42 -5.79 -2.88
C SER A 288 20.01 -5.15 -4.20
N TYR A 289 20.16 -3.83 -4.29
CA TYR A 289 19.86 -3.00 -5.46
C TYR A 289 21.13 -2.38 -5.99
N TYR A 290 21.34 -2.45 -7.30
CA TYR A 290 22.52 -1.99 -8.01
C TYR A 290 22.15 -0.89 -9.00
N GLY A 291 23.01 0.13 -9.11
CA GLY A 291 22.80 1.24 -10.04
C GLY A 291 22.04 2.44 -9.45
N LEU A 292 21.61 2.37 -8.18
CA LEU A 292 20.99 3.49 -7.47
C LEU A 292 22.01 4.39 -6.78
N SER A 293 23.09 3.80 -6.25
CA SER A 293 24.19 4.45 -5.56
C SER A 293 25.54 3.82 -5.94
N ASN A 294 26.64 4.36 -5.44
CA ASN A 294 27.97 3.80 -5.71
C ASN A 294 28.14 2.38 -5.14
N GLU A 295 27.59 2.18 -3.94
CA GLU A 295 27.53 0.86 -3.31
C GLU A 295 26.10 0.31 -3.40
N PRO A 296 25.92 -1.02 -3.43
CA PRO A 296 24.58 -1.61 -3.42
C PRO A 296 23.79 -1.20 -2.17
N ALA A 297 22.57 -0.72 -2.37
CA ALA A 297 21.65 -0.51 -1.27
C ALA A 297 20.93 -1.83 -0.97
N SER A 298 20.76 -2.19 0.31
CA SER A 298 20.22 -3.50 0.66
C SER A 298 19.26 -3.49 1.85
N VAL A 299 18.48 -4.55 1.93
CA VAL A 299 17.66 -4.89 3.09
C VAL A 299 17.83 -6.39 3.39
N THR A 300 17.99 -6.72 4.67
CA THR A 300 18.14 -8.09 5.17
C THR A 300 16.88 -8.51 5.90
N ILE A 301 16.40 -9.70 5.60
CA ILE A 301 15.25 -10.34 6.21
C ILE A 301 15.72 -11.59 6.91
N ASN A 302 15.45 -11.73 8.21
CA ASN A 302 15.73 -12.93 8.97
C ASN A 302 14.42 -13.63 9.36
N LEU A 303 14.39 -14.95 9.22
CA LEU A 303 13.28 -15.82 9.60
C LEU A 303 13.70 -16.68 10.80
N ASP A 304 12.95 -16.57 11.87
CA ASP A 304 13.06 -17.48 12.99
C ASP A 304 12.11 -18.68 12.75
N ARG A 305 12.70 -19.86 12.56
CA ARG A 305 12.00 -21.14 12.29
C ARG A 305 12.05 -22.08 13.50
N THR A 306 12.47 -21.54 14.65
CA THR A 306 12.47 -22.34 15.88
C THR A 306 11.04 -22.55 16.37
N ASP A 307 10.70 -23.81 16.64
CA ASP A 307 9.43 -24.27 17.22
C ASP A 307 9.22 -23.73 18.66
#